data_8bb117d7342e9f80ba2c30433898433b
#
_entry.id   8bb117d7342e9f80ba2c30433898433b
#
_cell.length_a   1.000
_cell.length_b   1.000
_cell.length_c   1.000
_cell.angle_alpha   90.00
_cell.angle_beta   90.00
_cell.angle_gamma   90.00
#
_symmetry.space_group_name_H-M   'P 1'
#
loop_
_entity.id
_entity.type
_entity.pdbx_description
1 polymer ?
#
loop_
_entity_poly.entity_id
_entity_poly.type
_entity_poly.pdbx_seq_one_letter_code
_entity_poly.pdbx_strand_id
1 'polypeptide(L)'
;MDESIKINNVFKSIEKAIAAKDTIKIDNYLKIIDLIEESFLDGYPERKKHGVYYTNQEISEFIINEAILLFLNKKLSNIQLTSIDKIYSQDSSVKTKICSLLLNSSIFDPACGSGVFLLTAAQVIYNAISKLDYELSDHELKIQILKNIHGLDINESAIVLSRLKLIAWAYEDSEQNLSEIIPILKSNIFIGNSISNLLNSKFNIVIGNPPYGNILKKDDKENLKKENVFYKDIYCTFLLKALDWSDGIVGLLVPKSFLLRQGYIRFRNELISSADIMRIYDIGPNLFKKATNEVQIVFYRNKDNENEDLRIFDYPNNEIIIYPNQKFDALKVCFNSKCQMSKKSKKIYVYTFNDTCEYCGHETTLLNRIRIKPSDFTYKLINKIERTGNLNYLNIKDFPMLIRGEEDKGLKQVKKLLQPGKSGSCAFISAKGDFKYYHIKKIKSFDIEKADSNLLKGNNYEYYIGPRLLIKHNNVIPEAIYSEDNICFTSSIYSLLHQDSQELKYLCAILNSALIQFYCIYAINNQKDTTINLNQYMIRHLPIMDIKDDLKIVISNTVDQILNEYKESDGVLNNTIIKLSKKIDTLFFKLYSITDLESRTIISILKKQINYFKEIYEDY
;
A
#
# COMPACT_ATOMS: atom_id res chain seq x y z
N MET A 1 -5.07 33.00 -19.58
CA MET A 1 -5.00 33.72 -18.30
C MET A 1 -4.80 32.67 -17.24
N ASP A 2 -3.77 32.76 -16.45
CA ASP A 2 -3.41 31.75 -15.46
C ASP A 2 -4.56 31.58 -14.46
N GLU A 3 -5.00 30.36 -14.19
CA GLU A 3 -6.16 30.09 -13.33
C GLU A 3 -5.93 30.51 -11.88
N SER A 4 -4.67 30.49 -11.44
CA SER A 4 -4.27 31.03 -10.14
C SER A 4 -4.58 32.53 -10.00
N ILE A 5 -4.45 33.29 -11.09
CA ILE A 5 -4.81 34.71 -11.14
C ILE A 5 -6.32 34.91 -11.00
N LYS A 6 -7.12 34.02 -11.61
CA LYS A 6 -8.59 34.09 -11.49
C LYS A 6 -9.06 33.85 -10.06
N ILE A 7 -8.54 32.82 -9.37
CA ILE A 7 -8.90 32.47 -7.99
C ILE A 7 -8.56 33.61 -7.03
N ASN A 8 -7.34 34.14 -7.12
CA ASN A 8 -6.90 35.26 -6.29
C ASN A 8 -7.72 36.55 -6.55
N ASN A 9 -8.12 36.78 -7.81
CA ASN A 9 -8.97 37.91 -8.17
C ASN A 9 -10.39 37.78 -7.60
N VAL A 10 -10.96 36.59 -7.58
CA VAL A 10 -12.27 36.34 -6.97
C VAL A 10 -12.22 36.64 -5.47
N PHE A 11 -11.22 36.12 -4.75
CA PHE A 11 -11.07 36.42 -3.33
C PHE A 11 -10.96 37.92 -3.02
N LYS A 12 -10.08 38.61 -3.75
CA LYS A 12 -9.94 40.07 -3.63
C LYS A 12 -11.22 40.85 -4.00
N SER A 13 -12.00 40.31 -4.94
CA SER A 13 -13.29 40.89 -5.34
C SER A 13 -14.34 40.74 -4.26
N ILE A 14 -14.35 39.58 -3.59
CA ILE A 14 -15.22 39.35 -2.41
C ILE A 14 -14.82 40.31 -1.28
N GLU A 15 -13.54 40.47 -0.96
CA GLU A 15 -13.07 41.44 0.04
C GLU A 15 -13.50 42.90 -0.29
N LYS A 16 -13.41 43.29 -1.57
CA LYS A 16 -13.87 44.60 -2.02
C LYS A 16 -15.39 44.75 -1.94
N ALA A 17 -16.13 43.71 -2.30
CA ALA A 17 -17.59 43.71 -2.21
C ALA A 17 -18.06 43.82 -0.75
N ILE A 18 -17.37 43.16 0.18
CA ILE A 18 -17.62 43.27 1.62
C ILE A 18 -17.35 44.73 2.09
N ALA A 19 -16.21 45.28 1.71
CA ALA A 19 -15.89 46.69 2.07
C ALA A 19 -16.88 47.70 1.48
N ALA A 20 -17.47 47.38 0.33
CA ALA A 20 -18.50 48.18 -0.34
C ALA A 20 -19.93 47.85 0.11
N LYS A 21 -20.12 46.84 0.96
CA LYS A 21 -21.42 46.35 1.42
C LYS A 21 -22.33 45.86 0.27
N ASP A 22 -21.77 45.20 -0.73
CA ASP A 22 -22.49 44.75 -1.95
C ASP A 22 -22.80 43.25 -1.87
N THR A 23 -23.90 42.89 -1.19
CA THR A 23 -24.34 41.51 -0.97
C THR A 23 -24.62 40.77 -2.27
N ILE A 24 -25.19 41.48 -3.28
CA ILE A 24 -25.48 40.88 -4.59
C ILE A 24 -24.21 40.40 -5.30
N LYS A 25 -23.14 41.17 -5.20
CA LYS A 25 -21.85 40.75 -5.77
C LYS A 25 -21.24 39.58 -5.00
N ILE A 26 -21.35 39.59 -3.68
CA ILE A 26 -20.86 38.49 -2.83
C ILE A 26 -21.53 37.20 -3.27
N ASP A 27 -22.86 37.14 -3.32
CA ASP A 27 -23.63 35.97 -3.75
C ASP A 27 -23.23 35.46 -5.12
N ASN A 28 -23.04 36.39 -6.07
CA ASN A 28 -22.61 36.02 -7.42
C ASN A 28 -21.23 35.38 -7.47
N TYR A 29 -20.28 35.84 -6.63
CA TYR A 29 -18.96 35.22 -6.53
C TYR A 29 -19.00 33.86 -5.83
N LEU A 30 -19.82 33.69 -4.80
CA LEU A 30 -19.96 32.42 -4.09
C LEU A 30 -20.56 31.31 -4.95
N LYS A 31 -21.54 31.64 -5.82
CA LYS A 31 -22.18 30.69 -6.74
C LYS A 31 -21.24 30.10 -7.80
N ILE A 32 -20.13 30.74 -8.10
CA ILE A 32 -19.17 30.25 -9.13
C ILE A 32 -17.99 29.47 -8.55
N ILE A 33 -17.94 29.28 -7.23
CA ILE A 33 -16.79 28.62 -6.57
C ILE A 33 -16.59 27.18 -7.07
N ASP A 34 -17.67 26.42 -7.23
CA ASP A 34 -17.61 25.05 -7.71
C ASP A 34 -17.06 24.98 -9.16
N LEU A 35 -17.47 25.90 -10.01
CA LEU A 35 -16.94 26.00 -11.39
C LEU A 35 -15.46 26.36 -11.40
N ILE A 36 -15.03 27.21 -10.46
CA ILE A 36 -13.62 27.57 -10.29
C ILE A 36 -12.81 26.36 -9.80
N GLU A 37 -13.36 25.57 -8.88
CA GLU A 37 -12.71 24.35 -8.40
C GLU A 37 -12.54 23.32 -9.53
N GLU A 38 -13.58 23.06 -10.32
CA GLU A 38 -13.48 22.17 -11.47
C GLU A 38 -12.39 22.63 -12.46
N SER A 39 -12.39 23.90 -12.81
CA SER A 39 -11.40 24.50 -13.69
C SER A 39 -9.98 24.39 -13.11
N PHE A 40 -9.79 24.67 -11.82
CA PHE A 40 -8.53 24.52 -11.12
C PHE A 40 -8.06 23.07 -11.11
N LEU A 41 -8.97 22.13 -10.87
CA LEU A 41 -8.67 20.72 -10.83
C LEU A 41 -8.30 20.16 -12.22
N ASP A 42 -8.89 20.63 -13.29
CA ASP A 42 -8.59 20.18 -14.68
C ASP A 42 -7.34 20.87 -15.24
N GLY A 43 -7.11 22.11 -14.89
CA GLY A 43 -5.99 22.93 -15.38
C GLY A 43 -4.64 22.69 -14.69
N TYR A 44 -4.55 21.76 -13.70
CA TYR A 44 -3.30 21.48 -12.99
C TYR A 44 -2.52 20.29 -13.59
N PRO A 45 -1.73 20.53 -14.67
CA PRO A 45 -1.03 19.46 -15.40
C PRO A 45 0.06 18.77 -14.58
N GLU A 46 0.54 19.40 -13.50
CA GLU A 46 1.62 18.90 -12.65
C GLU A 46 1.16 18.00 -11.48
N ARG A 47 -0.14 17.64 -11.38
CA ARG A 47 -0.70 16.78 -10.32
C ARG A 47 0.14 15.54 -10.04
N LYS A 48 0.54 14.82 -11.11
CA LYS A 48 1.37 13.62 -11.01
C LYS A 48 2.77 13.91 -10.47
N LYS A 49 3.30 15.08 -10.77
CA LYS A 49 4.65 15.50 -10.37
C LYS A 49 4.70 15.87 -8.88
N HIS A 50 3.59 16.39 -8.36
CA HIS A 50 3.48 16.83 -6.96
C HIS A 50 2.75 15.83 -6.05
N GLY A 51 2.37 14.64 -6.58
CA GLY A 51 1.71 13.61 -5.78
C GLY A 51 0.33 14.00 -5.25
N VAL A 52 -0.31 15.01 -5.87
CA VAL A 52 -1.61 15.54 -5.43
C VAL A 52 -2.74 14.69 -6.00
N TYR A 53 -3.56 14.11 -5.12
CA TYR A 53 -4.74 13.34 -5.47
C TYR A 53 -5.97 13.93 -4.77
N TYR A 54 -7.05 14.13 -5.53
CA TYR A 54 -8.31 14.61 -4.98
C TYR A 54 -9.01 13.50 -4.20
N THR A 55 -9.41 13.78 -2.96
CA THR A 55 -10.14 12.83 -2.12
C THR A 55 -11.65 13.00 -2.35
N ASN A 56 -12.36 11.88 -2.51
CA ASN A 56 -13.82 11.86 -2.58
C ASN A 56 -14.42 12.36 -1.24
N GLN A 57 -15.52 13.09 -1.30
CA GLN A 57 -16.24 13.61 -0.13
C GLN A 57 -16.64 12.49 0.83
N GLU A 58 -17.15 11.36 0.33
CA GLU A 58 -17.53 10.20 1.13
C GLU A 58 -16.37 9.68 2.00
N ILE A 59 -15.15 9.59 1.45
CA ILE A 59 -13.96 9.15 2.19
C ILE A 59 -13.52 10.20 3.21
N SER A 60 -13.58 11.48 2.87
CA SER A 60 -13.24 12.54 3.82
C SER A 60 -14.22 12.59 4.99
N GLU A 61 -15.51 12.40 4.73
CA GLU A 61 -16.54 12.31 5.75
C GLU A 61 -16.34 11.10 6.67
N PHE A 62 -16.03 9.94 6.09
CA PHE A 62 -15.70 8.75 6.87
C PHE A 62 -14.49 8.97 7.79
N ILE A 63 -13.39 9.55 7.26
CA ILE A 63 -12.18 9.82 8.06
C ILE A 63 -12.49 10.77 9.23
N ILE A 64 -13.28 11.79 8.98
CA ILE A 64 -13.63 12.79 10.00
C ILE A 64 -14.54 12.18 11.05
N ASN A 65 -15.59 11.48 10.67
CA ASN A 65 -16.49 10.81 11.59
C ASN A 65 -15.77 9.83 12.48
N GLU A 66 -14.86 9.03 11.92
CA GLU A 66 -14.08 8.05 12.64
C GLU A 66 -13.05 8.71 13.58
N ALA A 67 -12.38 9.79 13.15
CA ALA A 67 -11.45 10.55 13.99
C ALA A 67 -12.16 11.20 15.17
N ILE A 68 -13.33 11.79 14.95
CA ILE A 68 -14.17 12.37 16.01
C ILE A 68 -14.64 11.29 16.99
N LEU A 69 -15.08 10.14 16.48
CA LEU A 69 -15.52 9.02 17.31
C LEU A 69 -14.39 8.52 18.23
N LEU A 70 -13.19 8.32 17.68
CA LEU A 70 -12.02 7.92 18.45
C LEU A 70 -11.61 8.98 19.48
N PHE A 71 -11.67 10.26 19.11
CA PHE A 71 -11.40 11.37 20.01
C PHE A 71 -12.40 11.44 21.16
N LEU A 72 -13.70 11.35 20.88
CA LEU A 72 -14.73 11.38 21.90
C LEU A 72 -14.61 10.16 22.84
N ASN A 73 -14.39 8.97 22.33
CA ASN A 73 -14.21 7.77 23.15
C ASN A 73 -13.01 7.89 24.10
N LYS A 74 -11.94 8.54 23.66
CA LYS A 74 -10.79 8.83 24.54
C LYS A 74 -11.13 9.83 25.65
N LYS A 75 -11.94 10.85 25.35
CA LYS A 75 -12.30 11.92 26.30
C LYS A 75 -13.46 11.55 27.23
N LEU A 76 -14.29 10.58 26.83
CA LEU A 76 -15.48 10.11 27.55
C LEU A 76 -15.19 8.74 28.19
N SER A 77 -14.29 8.68 29.15
CA SER A 77 -13.70 7.45 29.72
C SER A 77 -14.69 6.32 30.10
N ASN A 78 -15.97 6.65 30.37
CA ASN A 78 -16.99 5.70 30.82
C ASN A 78 -18.04 5.40 29.73
N ILE A 79 -17.88 5.90 28.50
CA ILE A 79 -18.86 5.78 27.41
C ILE A 79 -18.12 5.36 26.16
N GLN A 80 -18.55 4.24 25.57
CA GLN A 80 -18.03 3.74 24.31
C GLN A 80 -19.05 4.00 23.20
N LEU A 81 -18.80 5.02 22.41
CA LEU A 81 -19.60 5.30 21.21
C LEU A 81 -19.17 4.37 20.07
N THR A 82 -20.11 3.70 19.44
CA THR A 82 -19.85 2.78 18.30
C THR A 82 -20.09 3.43 16.95
N SER A 83 -20.77 4.57 16.91
CA SER A 83 -20.98 5.41 15.72
C SER A 83 -21.32 6.84 16.16
N ILE A 84 -21.19 7.79 15.25
CA ILE A 84 -21.60 9.20 15.49
C ILE A 84 -23.07 9.30 15.87
N ASP A 85 -23.95 8.53 15.29
CA ASP A 85 -25.39 8.57 15.60
C ASP A 85 -25.71 8.20 17.05
N LYS A 86 -24.85 7.46 17.74
CA LYS A 86 -24.99 7.13 19.15
C LYS A 86 -24.83 8.34 20.09
N ILE A 87 -24.32 9.46 19.58
CA ILE A 87 -24.27 10.73 20.32
C ILE A 87 -25.70 11.18 20.68
N TYR A 88 -26.65 11.03 19.76
CA TYR A 88 -28.02 11.52 19.94
C TYR A 88 -28.84 10.72 20.96
N SER A 89 -28.44 9.51 21.26
CA SER A 89 -29.10 8.64 22.25
C SER A 89 -28.54 8.76 23.68
N GLN A 90 -27.54 9.63 23.90
CA GLN A 90 -26.93 9.83 25.22
C GLN A 90 -27.79 10.72 26.12
N ASP A 91 -27.52 10.69 27.42
CA ASP A 91 -28.15 11.58 28.39
C ASP A 91 -27.78 13.05 28.16
N SER A 92 -28.62 13.99 28.62
CA SER A 92 -28.43 15.41 28.41
C SER A 92 -27.06 15.92 28.89
N SER A 93 -26.59 15.46 30.06
CA SER A 93 -25.27 15.82 30.58
C SER A 93 -24.11 15.39 29.68
N VAL A 94 -24.22 14.19 29.10
CA VAL A 94 -23.24 13.66 28.15
C VAL A 94 -23.29 14.42 26.83
N LYS A 95 -24.48 14.72 26.32
CA LYS A 95 -24.67 15.55 25.12
C LYS A 95 -24.01 16.91 25.27
N THR A 96 -24.24 17.61 26.38
CA THR A 96 -23.60 18.91 26.67
C THR A 96 -22.09 18.80 26.69
N LYS A 97 -21.54 17.73 27.30
CA LYS A 97 -20.09 17.47 27.30
C LYS A 97 -19.56 17.20 25.90
N ILE A 98 -20.28 16.44 25.08
CA ILE A 98 -19.91 16.17 23.69
C ILE A 98 -19.91 17.47 22.88
N CYS A 99 -20.93 18.33 22.98
CA CYS A 99 -20.98 19.62 22.32
C CYS A 99 -19.77 20.48 22.71
N SER A 100 -19.47 20.57 23.99
CA SER A 100 -18.31 21.31 24.48
C SER A 100 -16.99 20.75 23.93
N LEU A 101 -16.82 19.43 23.89
CA LEU A 101 -15.65 18.78 23.32
C LEU A 101 -15.50 19.09 21.83
N LEU A 102 -16.57 18.98 21.04
CA LEU A 102 -16.55 19.25 19.59
C LEU A 102 -16.25 20.72 19.29
N LEU A 103 -16.88 21.64 20.02
CA LEU A 103 -16.69 23.09 19.82
C LEU A 103 -15.29 23.60 20.18
N ASN A 104 -14.61 22.91 21.08
CA ASN A 104 -13.27 23.30 21.53
C ASN A 104 -12.15 22.42 20.96
N SER A 105 -12.48 21.50 20.06
CA SER A 105 -11.50 20.60 19.46
C SER A 105 -10.92 21.20 18.19
N SER A 106 -9.63 21.47 18.21
CA SER A 106 -8.91 21.94 17.03
C SER A 106 -8.61 20.82 16.05
N ILE A 107 -8.94 21.06 14.76
CA ILE A 107 -8.71 20.14 13.65
C ILE A 107 -7.69 20.75 12.69
N PHE A 108 -6.74 19.95 12.26
CA PHE A 108 -5.67 20.40 11.36
C PHE A 108 -5.46 19.45 10.18
N ASP A 109 -5.39 20.03 8.98
CA ASP A 109 -4.95 19.35 7.76
C ASP A 109 -3.60 19.95 7.31
N PRO A 110 -2.49 19.18 7.40
CA PRO A 110 -1.14 19.66 7.07
C PRO A 110 -0.86 19.76 5.56
N ALA A 111 -1.78 19.34 4.69
CA ALA A 111 -1.68 19.41 3.25
C ALA A 111 -3.07 19.59 2.63
N CYS A 112 -3.79 20.64 3.08
CA CYS A 112 -5.23 20.78 2.93
C CYS A 112 -5.72 20.98 1.48
N GLY A 113 -4.84 21.32 0.55
CA GLY A 113 -5.22 21.55 -0.85
C GLY A 113 -6.38 22.54 -0.99
N SER A 114 -7.41 22.17 -1.75
CA SER A 114 -8.64 22.97 -1.91
C SER A 114 -9.61 22.88 -0.72
N GLY A 115 -9.20 22.30 0.41
CA GLY A 115 -9.94 22.34 1.67
C GLY A 115 -11.07 21.34 1.82
N VAL A 116 -11.07 20.22 1.10
CA VAL A 116 -12.12 19.21 1.19
C VAL A 116 -12.28 18.68 2.61
N PHE A 117 -11.18 18.29 3.26
CA PHE A 117 -11.21 17.82 4.64
C PHE A 117 -11.67 18.91 5.63
N LEU A 118 -11.22 20.14 5.41
CA LEU A 118 -11.57 21.27 6.29
C LEU A 118 -13.06 21.61 6.23
N LEU A 119 -13.62 21.69 5.00
CA LEU A 119 -15.04 21.92 4.79
C LEU A 119 -15.88 20.77 5.36
N THR A 120 -15.50 19.53 5.06
CA THR A 120 -16.23 18.36 5.56
C THR A 120 -16.19 18.29 7.09
N ALA A 121 -15.06 18.64 7.73
CA ALA A 121 -14.96 18.69 9.19
C ALA A 121 -15.91 19.73 9.78
N ALA A 122 -15.96 20.93 9.18
CA ALA A 122 -16.89 21.97 9.60
C ALA A 122 -18.33 21.52 9.49
N GLN A 123 -18.72 20.90 8.38
CA GLN A 123 -20.07 20.36 8.13
C GLN A 123 -20.45 19.24 9.10
N VAL A 124 -19.55 18.29 9.36
CA VAL A 124 -19.80 17.16 10.28
C VAL A 124 -20.02 17.66 11.71
N ILE A 125 -19.15 18.58 12.20
CA ILE A 125 -19.30 19.13 13.55
C ILE A 125 -20.60 19.94 13.64
N TYR A 126 -20.88 20.79 12.67
CA TYR A 126 -22.09 21.60 12.61
C TYR A 126 -23.33 20.69 12.65
N ASN A 127 -23.40 19.69 11.79
CA ASN A 127 -24.53 18.75 11.73
C ASN A 127 -24.70 17.95 13.03
N ALA A 128 -23.60 17.58 13.69
CA ALA A 128 -23.65 16.88 14.97
C ALA A 128 -24.22 17.76 16.08
N ILE A 129 -23.78 19.01 16.19
CA ILE A 129 -24.18 19.93 17.26
C ILE A 129 -25.60 20.48 17.04
N SER A 130 -25.96 20.85 15.82
CA SER A 130 -27.31 21.35 15.48
C SER A 130 -28.42 20.37 15.84
N LYS A 131 -28.16 19.06 15.81
CA LYS A 131 -29.11 18.00 16.21
C LYS A 131 -29.16 17.76 17.72
N LEU A 132 -28.29 18.40 18.49
CA LEU A 132 -28.19 18.21 19.96
C LEU A 132 -28.86 19.33 20.77
N ASP A 133 -29.62 20.23 20.11
CA ASP A 133 -30.32 21.39 20.70
C ASP A 133 -29.41 22.25 21.60
N TYR A 134 -28.22 22.56 21.11
CA TYR A 134 -27.25 23.40 21.84
C TYR A 134 -27.60 24.88 21.68
N GLU A 135 -27.52 25.66 22.78
CA GLU A 135 -27.99 27.05 22.87
C GLU A 135 -27.06 28.08 22.16
N LEU A 136 -26.65 27.83 20.93
CA LEU A 136 -25.96 28.82 20.10
C LEU A 136 -26.81 29.14 18.87
N SER A 137 -26.78 30.40 18.44
CA SER A 137 -27.32 30.76 17.13
C SER A 137 -26.49 30.09 16.02
N ASP A 138 -27.07 29.92 14.85
CA ASP A 138 -26.41 29.30 13.70
C ASP A 138 -25.08 30.01 13.35
N HIS A 139 -25.12 31.32 13.39
CA HIS A 139 -23.95 32.18 13.19
C HIS A 139 -22.84 31.91 14.22
N GLU A 140 -23.17 31.96 15.52
CA GLU A 140 -22.19 31.73 16.60
C GLU A 140 -21.58 30.33 16.50
N LEU A 141 -22.39 29.32 16.18
CA LEU A 141 -21.96 27.95 16.00
C LEU A 141 -20.94 27.84 14.86
N LYS A 142 -21.24 28.42 13.68
CA LYS A 142 -20.32 28.42 12.53
C LYS A 142 -19.02 29.15 12.84
N ILE A 143 -19.09 30.31 13.47
CA ILE A 143 -17.90 31.07 13.90
C ILE A 143 -17.03 30.26 14.85
N GLN A 144 -17.62 29.62 15.86
CA GLN A 144 -16.88 28.82 16.82
C GLN A 144 -16.21 27.60 16.15
N ILE A 145 -16.87 26.95 15.21
CA ILE A 145 -16.29 25.87 14.41
C ILE A 145 -15.10 26.36 13.60
N LEU A 146 -15.24 27.48 12.88
CA LEU A 146 -14.17 28.03 12.04
C LEU A 146 -12.93 28.46 12.85
N LYS A 147 -13.09 28.87 14.11
CA LYS A 147 -11.95 29.19 15.01
C LYS A 147 -11.07 27.96 15.27
N ASN A 148 -11.63 26.74 15.14
CA ASN A 148 -10.96 25.50 15.44
C ASN A 148 -10.59 24.67 14.19
N ILE A 149 -10.85 25.17 12.98
CA ILE A 149 -10.46 24.54 11.71
C ILE A 149 -9.16 25.17 11.22
N HIS A 150 -8.12 24.37 11.05
CA HIS A 150 -6.79 24.83 10.65
C HIS A 150 -6.27 24.05 9.44
N GLY A 151 -5.60 24.73 8.53
CA GLY A 151 -5.05 24.12 7.32
C GLY A 151 -3.78 24.79 6.83
N LEU A 152 -2.93 24.02 6.20
CA LEU A 152 -1.69 24.48 5.59
C LEU A 152 -1.47 23.78 4.26
N ASP A 153 -1.05 24.51 3.24
CA ASP A 153 -0.63 23.96 1.95
C ASP A 153 0.44 24.86 1.32
N ILE A 154 1.30 24.29 0.49
CA ILE A 154 2.34 25.03 -0.24
C ILE A 154 1.78 25.81 -1.44
N ASN A 155 0.57 25.48 -1.88
CA ASN A 155 -0.07 26.05 -3.05
C ASN A 155 -1.01 27.20 -2.65
N GLU A 156 -0.62 28.43 -2.99
CA GLU A 156 -1.39 29.63 -2.68
C GLU A 156 -2.82 29.60 -3.23
N SER A 157 -3.00 29.16 -4.48
CA SER A 157 -4.33 29.10 -5.10
C SER A 157 -5.25 28.07 -4.43
N ALA A 158 -4.68 26.96 -3.96
CA ALA A 158 -5.42 25.96 -3.19
C ALA A 158 -5.88 26.52 -1.85
N ILE A 159 -5.01 27.26 -1.13
CA ILE A 159 -5.35 27.94 0.13
C ILE A 159 -6.48 28.95 -0.07
N VAL A 160 -6.39 29.76 -1.12
CA VAL A 160 -7.45 30.75 -1.43
C VAL A 160 -8.78 30.04 -1.70
N LEU A 161 -8.77 28.95 -2.49
CA LEU A 161 -9.96 28.17 -2.78
C LEU A 161 -10.53 27.50 -1.52
N SER A 162 -9.69 26.99 -0.64
CA SER A 162 -10.09 26.45 0.66
C SER A 162 -10.82 27.50 1.52
N ARG A 163 -10.28 28.71 1.60
CA ARG A 163 -10.93 29.82 2.30
C ARG A 163 -12.27 30.19 1.67
N LEU A 164 -12.34 30.27 0.34
CA LEU A 164 -13.56 30.60 -0.38
C LEU A 164 -14.69 29.59 -0.11
N LYS A 165 -14.37 28.31 -0.09
CA LYS A 165 -15.36 27.24 0.21
C LYS A 165 -15.88 27.34 1.64
N LEU A 166 -15.04 27.61 2.61
CA LEU A 166 -15.47 27.82 4.00
C LEU A 166 -16.26 29.13 4.19
N ILE A 167 -15.92 30.19 3.46
CA ILE A 167 -16.73 31.42 3.41
C ILE A 167 -18.12 31.09 2.87
N ALA A 168 -18.23 30.39 1.72
CA ALA A 168 -19.50 30.03 1.12
C ALA A 168 -20.37 29.19 2.04
N TRP A 169 -19.76 28.27 2.78
CA TRP A 169 -20.48 27.44 3.75
C TRP A 169 -20.98 28.22 4.96
N ALA A 170 -20.20 29.19 5.45
CA ALA A 170 -20.53 29.92 6.67
C ALA A 170 -21.37 31.19 6.42
N TYR A 171 -21.41 31.66 5.18
CA TYR A 171 -22.09 32.89 4.81
C TYR A 171 -23.62 32.78 4.99
N GLU A 172 -24.20 33.78 5.64
CA GLU A 172 -25.63 33.96 5.85
C GLU A 172 -25.97 35.42 5.54
N ASP A 173 -26.34 35.75 4.37
CA ASP A 173 -26.85 37.05 3.85
C ASP A 173 -26.65 38.31 4.73
N SER A 174 -25.68 38.31 5.64
CA SER A 174 -25.34 39.41 6.53
C SER A 174 -23.88 39.82 6.39
N GLU A 175 -23.64 41.12 6.25
CA GLU A 175 -22.31 41.72 6.11
C GLU A 175 -21.45 41.53 7.36
N GLN A 176 -22.05 41.57 8.56
CA GLN A 176 -21.36 41.37 9.83
C GLN A 176 -20.69 40.01 9.89
N ASN A 177 -21.35 39.00 9.37
CA ASN A 177 -20.85 37.61 9.32
C ASN A 177 -19.50 37.53 8.61
N LEU A 178 -19.33 38.13 7.43
CA LEU A 178 -18.09 38.07 6.66
C LEU A 178 -16.92 38.84 7.27
N SER A 179 -17.20 39.91 7.97
CA SER A 179 -16.17 40.70 8.65
C SER A 179 -15.51 39.92 9.79
N GLU A 180 -16.19 38.97 10.38
CA GLU A 180 -15.67 38.05 11.39
C GLU A 180 -14.99 36.80 10.78
N ILE A 181 -15.59 36.21 9.75
CA ILE A 181 -15.12 34.97 9.12
C ILE A 181 -13.74 35.12 8.46
N ILE A 182 -13.54 36.18 7.67
CA ILE A 182 -12.33 36.34 6.87
C ILE A 182 -11.06 36.43 7.70
N PRO A 183 -10.98 37.23 8.78
CA PRO A 183 -9.81 37.27 9.65
C PRO A 183 -9.49 35.88 10.27
N ILE A 184 -10.51 35.13 10.71
CA ILE A 184 -10.34 33.81 11.27
C ILE A 184 -9.72 32.86 10.22
N LEU A 185 -10.28 32.80 9.02
CA LEU A 185 -9.78 31.93 7.97
C LEU A 185 -8.37 32.32 7.48
N LYS A 186 -8.05 33.63 7.44
CA LYS A 186 -6.69 34.09 7.11
C LYS A 186 -5.66 33.68 8.16
N SER A 187 -6.04 33.67 9.42
CA SER A 187 -5.20 33.22 10.53
C SER A 187 -4.99 31.71 10.57
N ASN A 188 -6.05 30.97 10.30
CA ASN A 188 -6.07 29.51 10.54
C ASN A 188 -5.67 28.70 9.32
N ILE A 189 -5.87 29.23 8.10
CA ILE A 189 -5.58 28.52 6.85
C ILE A 189 -4.56 29.35 6.07
N PHE A 190 -3.33 28.90 6.00
CA PHE A 190 -2.23 29.69 5.49
C PHE A 190 -1.26 28.93 4.58
N ILE A 191 -0.50 29.68 3.79
CA ILE A 191 0.47 29.14 2.86
C ILE A 191 1.74 28.76 3.63
N GLY A 192 2.21 27.52 3.44
CA GLY A 192 3.46 27.09 4.05
C GLY A 192 3.81 25.64 3.72
N ASN A 193 5.00 25.26 4.14
CA ASN A 193 5.48 23.88 4.06
C ASN A 193 5.41 23.25 5.45
N SER A 194 4.44 22.39 5.69
CA SER A 194 4.20 21.74 6.98
C SER A 194 5.40 20.93 7.50
N ILE A 195 6.23 20.42 6.60
CA ILE A 195 7.41 19.64 6.96
C ILE A 195 8.53 20.51 7.52
N SER A 196 8.74 21.70 6.95
CA SER A 196 9.81 22.62 7.34
C SER A 196 9.37 23.73 8.29
N ASN A 197 8.06 23.98 8.41
CA ASN A 197 7.54 24.96 9.35
C ASN A 197 7.47 24.37 10.77
N LEU A 198 8.04 25.07 11.73
CA LEU A 198 7.84 24.76 13.15
C LEU A 198 6.43 25.23 13.53
N LEU A 199 5.51 24.30 13.67
CA LEU A 199 4.19 24.57 14.24
C LEU A 199 4.31 24.51 15.77
N ASN A 200 4.11 25.62 16.43
CA ASN A 200 4.21 25.71 17.90
C ASN A 200 2.95 25.21 18.62
N SER A 201 1.87 24.97 17.88
CA SER A 201 0.58 24.52 18.41
C SER A 201 0.35 23.04 18.11
N LYS A 202 -0.25 22.33 19.06
CA LYS A 202 -0.77 20.99 18.86
C LYS A 202 -2.27 21.03 18.66
N PHE A 203 -2.77 20.08 17.87
CA PHE A 203 -4.17 19.97 17.50
C PHE A 203 -4.78 18.68 18.06
N ASN A 204 -6.06 18.72 18.40
CA ASN A 204 -6.75 17.56 18.95
C ASN A 204 -6.99 16.46 17.91
N ILE A 205 -7.19 16.85 16.64
CA ILE A 205 -7.40 15.95 15.53
C ILE A 205 -6.55 16.43 14.34
N VAL A 206 -5.70 15.56 13.81
CA VAL A 206 -4.94 15.79 12.57
C VAL A 206 -5.47 14.83 11.51
N ILE A 207 -5.93 15.38 10.39
CA ILE A 207 -6.53 14.62 9.29
C ILE A 207 -5.93 15.04 7.96
N GLY A 208 -6.10 14.25 6.92
CA GLY A 208 -5.75 14.68 5.56
C GLY A 208 -5.32 13.55 4.64
N ASN A 209 -4.96 13.96 3.42
CA ASN A 209 -4.38 13.12 2.38
C ASN A 209 -3.01 13.72 1.99
N PRO A 210 -1.92 13.37 2.69
CA PRO A 210 -0.60 13.92 2.42
C PRO A 210 -0.11 13.55 1.02
N PRO A 211 0.82 14.31 0.43
CA PRO A 211 1.38 13.99 -0.87
C PRO A 211 2.20 12.70 -0.83
N TYR A 212 2.26 11.98 -1.99
CA TYR A 212 2.98 10.72 -2.15
C TYR A 212 4.20 10.84 -3.06
N GLY A 213 5.16 9.94 -2.87
CA GLY A 213 6.33 9.81 -3.72
C GLY A 213 7.57 10.59 -3.26
N ASN A 214 8.59 10.60 -4.11
CA ASN A 214 9.89 11.25 -3.82
C ASN A 214 9.93 12.67 -4.41
N ILE A 215 9.11 13.55 -3.88
CA ILE A 215 8.88 14.91 -4.41
C ILE A 215 9.62 16.03 -3.66
N LEU A 216 10.29 15.72 -2.54
CA LEU A 216 11.02 16.70 -1.72
C LEU A 216 12.14 17.39 -2.49
N LYS A 217 12.31 18.69 -2.28
CA LYS A 217 13.45 19.47 -2.74
C LYS A 217 14.73 19.06 -1.98
N LYS A 218 15.88 19.43 -2.52
CA LYS A 218 17.19 19.05 -1.95
C LYS A 218 17.38 19.56 -0.52
N ASP A 219 17.03 20.80 -0.27
CA ASP A 219 17.20 21.45 1.05
C ASP A 219 16.31 20.80 2.12
N ASP A 220 15.03 20.52 1.77
CA ASP A 220 14.11 19.80 2.67
C ASP A 220 14.67 18.40 3.00
N LYS A 221 15.22 17.68 2.00
CA LYS A 221 15.84 16.38 2.24
C LYS A 221 17.02 16.43 3.20
N GLU A 222 17.85 17.46 3.09
CA GLU A 222 19.01 17.64 3.97
C GLU A 222 18.58 17.96 5.41
N ASN A 223 17.58 18.79 5.59
CA ASN A 223 17.03 19.10 6.91
C ASN A 223 16.39 17.87 7.56
N LEU A 224 15.53 17.14 6.86
CA LEU A 224 14.90 15.93 7.36
C LEU A 224 15.91 14.81 7.68
N LYS A 225 17.03 14.75 6.96
CA LYS A 225 18.13 13.83 7.30
C LYS A 225 18.82 14.19 8.61
N LYS A 226 19.02 15.47 8.89
CA LYS A 226 19.57 15.94 10.17
C LYS A 226 18.63 15.59 11.34
N GLU A 227 17.33 15.68 11.11
CA GLU A 227 16.30 15.32 12.09
C GLU A 227 16.04 13.78 12.18
N ASN A 228 16.70 12.97 11.36
CA ASN A 228 16.49 11.53 11.22
C ASN A 228 15.08 11.10 10.76
N VAL A 229 14.23 11.99 10.27
CA VAL A 229 12.88 11.71 9.76
C VAL A 229 12.77 11.72 8.23
N PHE A 230 13.90 11.64 7.53
CA PHE A 230 13.91 11.52 6.07
C PHE A 230 13.58 10.11 5.60
N TYR A 231 12.51 10.00 4.82
CA TYR A 231 12.13 8.80 4.10
C TYR A 231 11.97 9.09 2.60
N LYS A 232 12.23 8.08 1.76
CA LYS A 232 12.16 8.24 0.30
C LYS A 232 10.77 8.65 -0.18
N ASP A 233 9.73 8.15 0.48
CA ASP A 233 8.34 8.49 0.20
C ASP A 233 7.86 9.49 1.25
N ILE A 234 7.45 10.67 0.81
CA ILE A 234 7.15 11.82 1.66
C ILE A 234 6.02 11.54 2.68
N TYR A 235 5.02 10.72 2.34
CA TYR A 235 3.94 10.40 3.27
C TYR A 235 4.44 9.76 4.57
N CYS A 236 5.57 9.03 4.53
CA CYS A 236 6.18 8.48 5.74
C CYS A 236 6.63 9.57 6.70
N THR A 237 7.20 10.66 6.16
CA THR A 237 7.56 11.84 6.96
C THR A 237 6.33 12.51 7.56
N PHE A 238 5.24 12.62 6.78
CA PHE A 238 3.96 13.16 7.29
C PHE A 238 3.39 12.32 8.42
N LEU A 239 3.41 10.98 8.30
CA LEU A 239 2.93 10.09 9.37
C LEU A 239 3.69 10.28 10.69
N LEU A 240 5.00 10.50 10.64
CA LEU A 240 5.79 10.76 11.87
C LEU A 240 5.62 12.19 12.37
N LYS A 241 5.68 13.18 11.50
CA LYS A 241 5.48 14.59 11.88
C LYS A 241 4.08 14.88 12.42
N ALA A 242 3.06 14.12 11.99
CA ALA A 242 1.71 14.27 12.53
C ALA A 242 1.63 13.97 14.04
N LEU A 243 2.55 13.18 14.59
CA LEU A 243 2.68 12.97 16.04
C LEU A 243 3.17 14.24 16.76
N ASP A 244 4.01 15.05 16.10
CA ASP A 244 4.45 16.33 16.64
C ASP A 244 3.31 17.37 16.62
N TRP A 245 2.44 17.31 15.62
CA TRP A 245 1.31 18.23 15.45
C TRP A 245 0.07 17.84 16.26
N SER A 246 -0.02 16.60 16.77
CA SER A 246 -1.20 16.10 17.45
C SER A 246 -0.96 15.84 18.94
N ASP A 247 -1.95 16.20 19.76
CA ASP A 247 -2.10 15.74 21.14
C ASP A 247 -3.30 14.78 21.32
N GLY A 248 -3.94 14.41 20.23
CA GLY A 248 -5.13 13.56 20.19
C GLY A 248 -5.06 12.46 19.13
N ILE A 249 -5.89 12.55 18.12
CA ILE A 249 -6.06 11.53 17.09
C ILE A 249 -5.47 12.01 15.75
N VAL A 250 -4.78 11.12 15.06
CA VAL A 250 -4.33 11.32 13.68
C VAL A 250 -5.08 10.35 12.77
N GLY A 251 -5.68 10.84 11.68
CA GLY A 251 -6.38 10.04 10.67
C GLY A 251 -5.91 10.42 9.25
N LEU A 252 -5.02 9.64 8.64
CA LEU A 252 -4.42 9.96 7.34
C LEU A 252 -4.71 8.89 6.29
N LEU A 253 -4.99 9.36 5.06
CA LEU A 253 -5.11 8.53 3.87
C LEU A 253 -3.74 8.34 3.23
N VAL A 254 -3.21 7.10 3.20
CA VAL A 254 -1.83 6.84 2.76
C VAL A 254 -1.71 5.55 1.95
N PRO A 255 -0.65 5.41 1.10
CA PRO A 255 -0.40 4.18 0.36
C PRO A 255 -0.09 2.98 1.27
N LYS A 256 -0.50 1.77 0.85
CA LYS A 256 -0.22 0.49 1.52
C LYS A 256 1.27 0.09 1.51
N SER A 257 2.13 0.81 0.80
CA SER A 257 3.51 0.39 0.52
C SER A 257 4.37 0.14 1.74
N PHE A 258 4.13 0.83 2.85
CA PHE A 258 4.95 0.68 4.06
C PHE A 258 4.64 -0.61 4.84
N LEU A 259 3.48 -1.23 4.65
CA LEU A 259 3.01 -2.36 5.46
C LEU A 259 3.96 -3.56 5.43
N LEU A 260 4.45 -3.96 4.26
CA LEU A 260 5.25 -5.17 4.08
C LEU A 260 6.64 -4.94 3.45
N ARG A 261 6.80 -3.88 2.62
CA ARG A 261 8.03 -3.73 1.84
C ARG A 261 9.27 -3.61 2.74
N GLN A 262 10.32 -4.30 2.35
CA GLN A 262 11.63 -4.30 3.02
C GLN A 262 12.24 -2.90 3.16
N GLY A 263 12.08 -2.04 2.16
CA GLY A 263 12.60 -0.67 2.20
C GLY A 263 11.98 0.25 3.25
N TYR A 264 10.89 -0.19 3.92
CA TYR A 264 10.20 0.57 4.96
C TYR A 264 10.36 -0.02 6.36
N ILE A 265 11.27 -0.99 6.58
CA ILE A 265 11.48 -1.62 7.90
C ILE A 265 11.82 -0.56 8.96
N ARG A 266 12.77 0.33 8.67
CA ARG A 266 13.13 1.41 9.59
C ARG A 266 11.92 2.28 9.92
N PHE A 267 11.17 2.70 8.92
CA PHE A 267 9.98 3.53 9.09
C PHE A 267 8.92 2.83 9.96
N ARG A 268 8.61 1.54 9.67
CA ARG A 268 7.63 0.80 10.47
C ARG A 268 8.05 0.71 11.94
N ASN A 269 9.32 0.40 12.21
CA ASN A 269 9.81 0.30 13.56
C ASN A 269 9.72 1.64 14.30
N GLU A 270 10.05 2.74 13.63
CA GLU A 270 9.93 4.08 14.19
C GLU A 270 8.46 4.47 14.45
N LEU A 271 7.57 4.22 13.49
CA LEU A 271 6.14 4.49 13.67
C LEU A 271 5.55 3.67 14.84
N ILE A 272 5.83 2.37 14.91
CA ILE A 272 5.31 1.49 15.97
C ILE A 272 5.92 1.82 17.34
N SER A 273 7.15 2.33 17.39
CA SER A 273 7.77 2.75 18.65
C SER A 273 7.23 4.08 19.16
N SER A 274 6.76 4.96 18.26
CA SER A 274 6.33 6.32 18.59
C SER A 274 4.81 6.50 18.64
N ALA A 275 4.05 5.55 18.07
CA ALA A 275 2.60 5.65 17.92
C ALA A 275 1.88 4.39 18.38
N ASP A 276 0.67 4.57 18.90
CA ASP A 276 -0.35 3.54 19.01
C ASP A 276 -1.23 3.59 17.77
N ILE A 277 -1.07 2.60 16.87
CA ILE A 277 -1.88 2.47 15.66
C ILE A 277 -3.18 1.76 16.05
N MET A 278 -4.30 2.47 16.03
CA MET A 278 -5.57 1.97 16.53
C MET A 278 -6.37 1.24 15.47
N ARG A 279 -6.47 1.82 14.27
CA ARG A 279 -7.27 1.27 13.17
C ARG A 279 -6.59 1.46 11.82
N ILE A 280 -6.70 0.46 10.95
CA ILE A 280 -6.37 0.57 9.53
C ILE A 280 -7.58 0.09 8.73
N TYR A 281 -8.04 0.93 7.79
CA TYR A 281 -9.09 0.60 6.84
C TYR A 281 -8.49 0.40 5.46
N ASP A 282 -8.63 -0.81 4.92
CA ASP A 282 -8.30 -1.10 3.53
C ASP A 282 -9.43 -0.62 2.63
N ILE A 283 -9.16 0.38 1.79
CA ILE A 283 -10.17 0.96 0.89
C ILE A 283 -10.29 0.17 -0.41
N GLY A 284 -9.35 -0.74 -0.67
CA GLY A 284 -9.32 -1.48 -1.93
C GLY A 284 -8.80 -0.67 -3.12
N PRO A 285 -8.95 -1.21 -4.33
CA PRO A 285 -8.56 -0.57 -5.58
C PRO A 285 -9.60 0.46 -6.05
N ASN A 286 -9.20 1.36 -6.94
CA ASN A 286 -10.06 2.27 -7.72
C ASN A 286 -10.61 3.51 -7.00
N LEU A 287 -10.15 3.86 -5.80
CA LEU A 287 -10.54 5.13 -5.18
C LEU A 287 -10.16 6.34 -6.06
N PHE A 288 -9.01 6.29 -6.71
CA PHE A 288 -8.55 7.34 -7.62
C PHE A 288 -8.59 6.86 -9.07
N LYS A 289 -9.49 7.39 -9.89
CA LYS A 289 -9.76 7.00 -11.31
C LYS A 289 -8.51 6.93 -12.22
N LYS A 290 -7.36 7.49 -11.82
CA LYS A 290 -6.12 7.55 -12.63
C LYS A 290 -4.86 7.15 -11.87
N ALA A 291 -4.95 6.65 -10.63
CA ALA A 291 -3.79 6.29 -9.82
C ALA A 291 -3.63 4.76 -9.71
N THR A 292 -2.39 4.31 -9.81
CA THR A 292 -2.01 2.90 -9.62
C THR A 292 -1.72 2.55 -8.16
N ASN A 293 -1.76 3.54 -7.27
CA ASN A 293 -1.49 3.33 -5.85
C ASN A 293 -2.78 3.00 -5.11
N GLU A 294 -2.82 1.83 -4.52
CA GLU A 294 -3.85 1.47 -3.55
C GLU A 294 -3.52 2.12 -2.20
N VAL A 295 -4.56 2.68 -1.60
CA VAL A 295 -4.46 3.44 -0.35
C VAL A 295 -5.23 2.79 0.78
N GLN A 296 -4.95 3.25 1.98
CA GLN A 296 -5.60 2.85 3.23
C GLN A 296 -5.74 4.07 4.13
N ILE A 297 -6.66 4.02 5.08
CA ILE A 297 -6.76 5.01 6.14
C ILE A 297 -6.08 4.43 7.37
N VAL A 298 -5.22 5.23 8.01
CA VAL A 298 -4.53 4.85 9.25
C VAL A 298 -4.92 5.82 10.35
N PHE A 299 -5.53 5.31 11.42
CA PHE A 299 -5.80 6.05 12.65
C PHE A 299 -4.81 5.66 13.72
N TYR A 300 -4.16 6.66 14.32
CA TYR A 300 -3.15 6.47 15.35
C TYR A 300 -3.04 7.71 16.25
N ARG A 301 -2.31 7.57 17.34
CA ARG A 301 -2.00 8.65 18.28
C ARG A 301 -0.58 8.53 18.77
N ASN A 302 -0.09 9.55 19.48
CA ASN A 302 1.16 9.43 20.22
C ASN A 302 1.08 8.23 21.18
N LYS A 303 2.16 7.46 21.24
CA LYS A 303 2.24 6.30 22.12
C LYS A 303 2.11 6.74 23.57
N ASP A 304 1.21 6.09 24.27
CA ASP A 304 1.07 6.21 25.73
C ASP A 304 1.38 4.85 26.39
N ASN A 305 1.19 4.76 27.70
CA ASN A 305 1.47 3.54 28.46
C ASN A 305 0.36 2.47 28.33
N GLU A 306 -0.72 2.80 27.64
CA GLU A 306 -1.82 1.88 27.36
C GLU A 306 -1.52 1.15 26.03
N ASN A 307 -1.26 -0.16 26.12
CA ASN A 307 -1.08 -0.98 24.91
C ASN A 307 -2.45 -1.20 24.25
N GLU A 308 -2.75 -0.45 23.22
CA GLU A 308 -3.99 -0.59 22.44
C GLU A 308 -3.87 -1.66 21.34
N ASP A 309 -4.97 -2.35 21.06
CA ASP A 309 -5.04 -3.32 19.98
C ASP A 309 -5.14 -2.59 18.64
N LEU A 310 -4.38 -3.03 17.63
CA LEU A 310 -4.61 -2.59 16.26
C LEU A 310 -5.72 -3.42 15.64
N ARG A 311 -6.77 -2.77 15.14
CA ARG A 311 -7.88 -3.39 14.39
C ARG A 311 -7.78 -3.07 12.90
N ILE A 312 -7.92 -4.09 12.07
CA ILE A 312 -7.89 -3.98 10.61
C ILE A 312 -9.28 -4.21 10.07
N PHE A 313 -9.70 -3.32 9.17
CA PHE A 313 -11.01 -3.37 8.52
C PHE A 313 -10.87 -3.38 7.00
N ASP A 314 -11.73 -4.14 6.33
CA ASP A 314 -12.08 -3.89 4.94
C ASP A 314 -13.18 -2.79 4.95
N TYR A 315 -12.93 -1.72 4.22
CA TYR A 315 -13.80 -0.54 4.24
C TYR A 315 -15.23 -0.88 3.78
N PRO A 316 -16.29 -0.35 4.42
CA PRO A 316 -16.22 0.62 5.51
C PRO A 316 -16.16 0.00 6.93
N ASN A 317 -16.64 -1.21 7.18
CA ASN A 317 -16.91 -1.69 8.55
C ASN A 317 -16.64 -3.18 8.79
N ASN A 318 -16.05 -3.89 7.85
CA ASN A 318 -15.80 -5.32 7.99
C ASN A 318 -14.45 -5.58 8.68
N GLU A 319 -14.49 -5.91 9.98
CA GLU A 319 -13.27 -6.24 10.74
C GLU A 319 -12.67 -7.57 10.25
N ILE A 320 -11.40 -7.55 9.85
CA ILE A 320 -10.68 -8.70 9.28
C ILE A 320 -9.83 -9.40 10.34
N ILE A 321 -9.01 -8.61 11.07
CA ILE A 321 -8.04 -9.13 12.04
C ILE A 321 -7.74 -8.09 13.12
N ILE A 322 -7.47 -8.58 14.33
CA ILE A 322 -6.98 -7.78 15.47
C ILE A 322 -5.55 -8.20 15.76
N TYR A 323 -4.67 -7.22 15.97
CA TYR A 323 -3.32 -7.42 16.49
C TYR A 323 -3.27 -7.01 17.97
N PRO A 324 -3.41 -7.95 18.92
CA PRO A 324 -3.42 -7.63 20.35
C PRO A 324 -2.12 -6.96 20.78
N ASN A 325 -2.24 -5.85 21.51
CA ASN A 325 -1.09 -5.04 21.96
C ASN A 325 -0.10 -4.70 20.83
N GLN A 326 -0.60 -4.56 19.60
CA GLN A 326 0.20 -4.29 18.40
C GLN A 326 1.36 -5.28 18.18
N LYS A 327 1.17 -6.53 18.60
CA LYS A 327 2.14 -7.60 18.36
C LYS A 327 2.00 -8.11 16.92
N PHE A 328 2.97 -7.77 16.08
CA PHE A 328 3.07 -8.23 14.70
C PHE A 328 3.83 -9.55 14.62
N ASP A 329 4.38 -9.86 13.45
CA ASP A 329 5.18 -11.08 13.31
C ASP A 329 6.49 -11.01 14.12
N ALA A 330 6.97 -12.18 14.54
CA ALA A 330 8.22 -12.31 15.27
C ALA A 330 9.45 -12.42 14.34
N LEU A 331 9.25 -12.30 13.02
CA LEU A 331 10.34 -12.43 12.05
C LEU A 331 11.24 -11.19 12.13
N LYS A 332 12.55 -11.46 12.11
CA LYS A 332 13.62 -10.48 12.23
C LYS A 332 14.53 -10.51 11.02
N VAL A 333 15.35 -9.49 10.88
CA VAL A 333 16.31 -9.33 9.80
C VAL A 333 17.67 -8.90 10.34
N CYS A 334 18.72 -9.51 9.81
CA CYS A 334 20.10 -9.08 10.03
C CYS A 334 20.48 -8.01 9.02
N PHE A 335 20.83 -6.81 9.50
CA PHE A 335 21.33 -5.71 8.68
C PHE A 335 22.86 -5.60 8.66
N ASN A 336 23.59 -6.52 9.27
CA ASN A 336 25.04 -6.48 9.27
C ASN A 336 25.60 -6.63 7.85
N SER A 337 26.28 -5.59 7.40
CA SER A 337 26.88 -5.55 6.05
C SER A 337 28.04 -6.54 5.85
N LYS A 338 28.63 -7.03 6.94
CA LYS A 338 29.71 -8.00 6.93
C LYS A 338 29.20 -9.44 7.12
N CYS A 339 27.88 -9.64 7.25
CA CYS A 339 27.31 -10.97 7.33
C CYS A 339 27.59 -11.72 6.03
N GLN A 340 28.25 -12.87 6.13
CA GLN A 340 28.62 -13.69 4.98
C GLN A 340 27.44 -14.13 4.11
N MET A 341 26.27 -14.28 4.71
CA MET A 341 25.02 -14.63 4.01
C MET A 341 24.27 -13.41 3.46
N SER A 342 24.71 -12.20 3.82
CA SER A 342 24.10 -10.96 3.33
C SER A 342 24.90 -10.45 2.12
N LYS A 343 24.23 -10.31 0.99
CA LYS A 343 24.80 -9.66 -0.20
C LYS A 343 24.35 -8.19 -0.23
N LYS A 344 24.97 -7.33 0.58
CA LYS A 344 24.58 -5.92 0.77
C LYS A 344 24.47 -5.13 -0.53
N SER A 345 25.40 -5.31 -1.45
CA SER A 345 25.36 -4.66 -2.78
C SER A 345 24.10 -4.99 -3.56
N LYS A 346 23.46 -6.11 -3.25
CA LYS A 346 22.25 -6.61 -3.87
C LYS A 346 21.01 -6.51 -2.96
N LYS A 347 21.13 -5.89 -1.76
CA LYS A 347 20.05 -5.77 -0.76
C LYS A 347 19.44 -7.12 -0.35
N ILE A 348 20.24 -8.16 -0.27
CA ILE A 348 19.86 -9.47 0.24
C ILE A 348 20.24 -9.51 1.72
N TYR A 349 19.25 -9.77 2.56
CA TYR A 349 19.41 -9.84 4.01
C TYR A 349 19.10 -11.26 4.49
N VAL A 350 19.52 -11.57 5.70
CA VAL A 350 19.18 -12.84 6.38
C VAL A 350 17.96 -12.62 7.23
N TYR A 351 16.94 -13.47 7.05
CA TYR A 351 15.75 -13.51 7.86
C TYR A 351 15.86 -14.60 8.93
N THR A 352 15.48 -14.29 10.16
CA THR A 352 15.55 -15.20 11.29
C THR A 352 14.46 -14.92 12.32
N PHE A 353 14.17 -15.88 13.19
CA PHE A 353 13.32 -15.69 14.37
C PHE A 353 14.14 -15.43 15.66
N ASN A 354 15.47 -15.49 15.57
CA ASN A 354 16.37 -15.33 16.69
C ASN A 354 16.74 -13.86 16.92
N ASP A 355 17.07 -13.50 18.17
CA ASP A 355 17.55 -12.16 18.54
C ASP A 355 18.93 -11.84 17.95
N THR A 356 19.68 -12.86 17.65
CA THR A 356 20.99 -12.77 17.00
C THR A 356 21.02 -13.56 15.70
N CYS A 357 21.78 -13.05 14.72
CA CYS A 357 21.98 -13.70 13.45
C CYS A 357 22.83 -14.97 13.59
N GLU A 358 22.32 -16.10 13.12
CA GLU A 358 22.98 -17.42 13.16
C GLU A 358 24.33 -17.45 12.43
N TYR A 359 24.53 -16.56 11.45
CA TYR A 359 25.71 -16.55 10.58
C TYR A 359 26.79 -15.54 11.00
N CYS A 360 26.46 -14.52 11.78
CA CYS A 360 27.43 -13.48 12.14
C CYS A 360 27.32 -12.97 13.58
N GLY A 361 26.40 -13.50 14.40
CA GLY A 361 26.23 -13.16 15.80
C GLY A 361 25.71 -11.75 16.11
N HIS A 362 25.42 -10.91 15.10
CA HIS A 362 24.90 -9.55 15.33
C HIS A 362 23.43 -9.59 15.72
N GLU A 363 23.02 -8.60 16.49
CA GLU A 363 21.61 -8.35 16.82
C GLU A 363 20.77 -8.19 15.56
N THR A 364 19.55 -8.68 15.63
CA THR A 364 18.59 -8.64 14.55
C THR A 364 17.46 -7.65 14.84
N THR A 365 16.82 -7.15 13.79
CA THR A 365 15.76 -6.14 13.89
C THR A 365 14.43 -6.76 13.46
N LEU A 366 13.36 -6.52 14.22
CA LEU A 366 12.00 -6.94 13.85
C LEU A 366 11.60 -6.36 12.49
N LEU A 367 10.96 -7.16 11.67
CA LEU A 367 10.39 -6.71 10.40
C LEU A 367 9.11 -5.91 10.62
N ASN A 368 8.35 -6.24 11.65
CA ASN A 368 7.09 -5.61 12.00
C ASN A 368 6.15 -5.45 10.80
N ARG A 369 5.96 -6.55 10.03
CA ARG A 369 5.08 -6.56 8.86
C ARG A 369 3.63 -6.52 9.33
N ILE A 370 2.88 -5.54 8.82
CA ILE A 370 1.46 -5.38 9.10
C ILE A 370 0.69 -5.97 7.92
N ARG A 371 0.05 -7.11 8.12
CA ARG A 371 -0.78 -7.80 7.11
C ARG A 371 -2.24 -7.44 7.31
N ILE A 372 -2.87 -6.86 6.30
CA ILE A 372 -4.24 -6.35 6.39
C ILE A 372 -5.28 -7.22 5.67
N LYS A 373 -4.86 -8.26 4.96
CA LYS A 373 -5.74 -9.15 4.19
C LYS A 373 -6.07 -10.48 4.88
N PRO A 374 -5.16 -11.13 5.64
CA PRO A 374 -5.46 -12.42 6.25
C PRO A 374 -6.35 -12.25 7.47
N SER A 375 -7.34 -13.14 7.63
CA SER A 375 -8.04 -13.34 8.90
C SER A 375 -7.09 -13.91 9.96
N ASP A 376 -7.52 -13.94 11.23
CA ASP A 376 -6.73 -14.53 12.33
C ASP A 376 -6.29 -15.97 12.02
N PHE A 377 -7.19 -16.78 11.48
CA PHE A 377 -6.87 -18.16 11.07
C PHE A 377 -5.80 -18.20 9.98
N THR A 378 -5.96 -17.43 8.92
CA THR A 378 -5.00 -17.39 7.80
C THR A 378 -3.67 -16.78 8.23
N TYR A 379 -3.67 -15.82 9.16
CA TYR A 379 -2.46 -15.25 9.74
C TYR A 379 -1.64 -16.29 10.54
N LYS A 380 -2.32 -17.11 11.37
CA LYS A 380 -1.69 -18.22 12.10
C LYS A 380 -1.09 -19.24 11.13
N LEU A 381 -1.79 -19.53 10.05
CA LEU A 381 -1.32 -20.45 9.02
C LEU A 381 -0.08 -19.91 8.28
N ILE A 382 -0.05 -18.62 7.94
CA ILE A 382 1.14 -17.95 7.37
C ILE A 382 2.34 -18.09 8.32
N ASN A 383 2.16 -17.80 9.60
CA ASN A 383 3.24 -17.92 10.60
C ASN A 383 3.74 -19.37 10.73
N LYS A 384 2.86 -20.36 10.63
CA LYS A 384 3.23 -21.77 10.61
C LYS A 384 4.10 -22.10 9.39
N ILE A 385 3.71 -21.66 8.20
CA ILE A 385 4.46 -21.86 6.96
C ILE A 385 5.85 -21.19 7.05
N GLU A 386 5.94 -19.96 7.57
CA GLU A 386 7.21 -19.25 7.74
C GLU A 386 8.16 -19.92 8.74
N ARG A 387 7.64 -20.49 9.82
CA ARG A 387 8.44 -21.20 10.84
C ARG A 387 8.90 -22.58 10.38
N THR A 388 8.15 -23.21 9.49
CA THR A 388 8.45 -24.55 8.98
C THR A 388 9.41 -24.49 7.79
N GLY A 389 9.24 -23.50 6.91
CA GLY A 389 10.12 -23.31 5.76
C GLY A 389 11.35 -22.45 6.09
N ASN A 390 12.34 -22.50 5.22
CA ASN A 390 13.55 -21.70 5.33
C ASN A 390 13.47 -20.46 4.44
N LEU A 391 13.37 -19.29 5.05
CA LEU A 391 13.26 -17.99 4.36
C LEU A 391 14.59 -17.54 3.70
N ASN A 392 15.69 -18.24 3.94
CA ASN A 392 16.99 -17.97 3.36
C ASN A 392 17.44 -19.07 2.37
N TYR A 393 16.56 -20.00 2.00
CA TYR A 393 16.88 -21.18 1.22
C TYR A 393 17.73 -20.88 -0.03
N LEU A 394 17.29 -19.95 -0.87
CA LEU A 394 18.02 -19.59 -2.09
C LEU A 394 19.39 -18.94 -1.82
N ASN A 395 19.60 -18.37 -0.62
CA ASN A 395 20.88 -17.81 -0.22
C ASN A 395 21.82 -18.91 0.31
N ILE A 396 21.30 -19.84 1.11
CA ILE A 396 22.06 -20.97 1.68
C ILE A 396 22.54 -21.93 0.58
N LYS A 397 21.71 -22.18 -0.41
CA LYS A 397 22.05 -23.01 -1.59
C LYS A 397 22.84 -22.21 -2.65
N ASP A 398 23.30 -21.01 -2.32
CA ASP A 398 24.10 -20.12 -3.17
C ASP A 398 23.52 -19.85 -4.59
N PHE A 399 22.20 -19.81 -4.70
CA PHE A 399 21.58 -19.47 -5.97
C PHE A 399 21.98 -18.08 -6.46
N PRO A 400 22.27 -17.90 -7.76
CA PRO A 400 22.54 -16.59 -8.32
C PRO A 400 21.31 -15.67 -8.22
N MET A 401 21.51 -14.38 -8.51
CA MET A 401 20.39 -13.45 -8.60
C MET A 401 19.48 -13.83 -9.76
N LEU A 402 18.17 -13.64 -9.55
CA LEU A 402 17.18 -13.82 -10.60
C LEU A 402 17.45 -12.85 -11.74
N ILE A 403 17.58 -13.38 -12.95
CA ILE A 403 17.81 -12.59 -14.17
C ILE A 403 16.45 -12.12 -14.69
N ARG A 404 16.29 -10.82 -14.85
CA ARG A 404 15.10 -10.24 -15.49
C ARG A 404 15.29 -10.23 -17.01
N GLY A 405 14.25 -10.59 -17.77
CA GLY A 405 14.32 -10.68 -19.22
C GLY A 405 14.40 -9.33 -19.93
N GLU A 406 14.32 -9.39 -21.26
CA GLU A 406 14.55 -8.26 -22.16
C GLU A 406 13.50 -7.15 -22.04
N GLU A 407 13.99 -5.92 -22.16
CA GLU A 407 13.21 -4.69 -22.21
C GLU A 407 13.87 -3.69 -23.19
N ASP A 408 13.20 -2.60 -23.52
CA ASP A 408 13.70 -1.49 -24.33
C ASP A 408 14.41 -1.90 -25.64
N LYS A 409 15.70 -1.55 -25.78
CA LYS A 409 16.51 -1.79 -26.99
C LYS A 409 16.72 -3.27 -27.27
N GLY A 410 17.04 -4.06 -26.24
CA GLY A 410 17.24 -5.51 -26.36
C GLY A 410 15.98 -6.21 -26.87
N LEU A 411 14.83 -5.91 -26.25
CA LEU A 411 13.55 -6.46 -26.70
C LEU A 411 13.19 -6.04 -28.13
N LYS A 412 13.45 -4.80 -28.51
CA LYS A 412 13.19 -4.32 -29.89
C LYS A 412 14.05 -5.06 -30.91
N GLN A 413 15.31 -5.33 -30.60
CA GLN A 413 16.22 -6.10 -31.42
C GLN A 413 15.71 -7.54 -31.58
N VAL A 414 15.47 -8.24 -30.49
CA VAL A 414 14.99 -9.63 -30.50
C VAL A 414 13.70 -9.76 -31.32
N LYS A 415 12.74 -8.86 -31.12
CA LYS A 415 11.48 -8.86 -31.87
C LYS A 415 11.64 -8.77 -33.40
N LYS A 416 12.68 -8.10 -33.89
CA LYS A 416 12.96 -8.00 -35.35
C LYS A 416 13.52 -9.30 -35.94
N LEU A 417 14.16 -10.13 -35.07
CA LEU A 417 14.79 -11.39 -35.50
C LEU A 417 13.85 -12.59 -35.37
N LEU A 418 12.66 -12.41 -34.75
CA LEU A 418 11.73 -13.50 -34.48
C LEU A 418 11.18 -14.14 -35.73
N GLN A 419 11.22 -15.47 -35.77
CA GLN A 419 10.61 -16.34 -36.77
C GLN A 419 9.56 -17.26 -36.11
N PRO A 420 8.52 -17.66 -36.83
CA PRO A 420 7.55 -18.63 -36.33
C PRO A 420 8.19 -20.01 -36.07
N GLY A 421 7.79 -20.67 -34.98
CA GLY A 421 8.23 -22.04 -34.67
C GLY A 421 9.58 -22.10 -33.95
N LYS A 422 10.19 -23.31 -33.95
CA LYS A 422 11.43 -23.64 -33.25
C LYS A 422 12.67 -23.72 -34.17
N SER A 423 12.69 -23.03 -35.28
CA SER A 423 13.77 -23.10 -36.29
C SER A 423 15.05 -22.38 -35.88
N GLY A 424 15.01 -21.46 -34.91
CA GLY A 424 16.17 -20.72 -34.42
C GLY A 424 16.88 -21.40 -33.25
N SER A 425 18.12 -20.99 -32.98
CA SER A 425 18.94 -21.52 -31.90
C SER A 425 18.47 -21.15 -30.48
N CYS A 426 17.56 -20.16 -30.37
CA CYS A 426 16.99 -19.70 -29.10
C CYS A 426 15.48 -19.46 -29.24
N ALA A 427 14.70 -20.04 -28.35
CA ALA A 427 13.27 -19.76 -28.23
C ALA A 427 13.03 -18.38 -27.60
N PHE A 428 11.87 -17.76 -27.89
CA PHE A 428 11.45 -16.49 -27.29
C PHE A 428 10.04 -16.62 -26.72
N ILE A 429 9.87 -16.22 -25.47
CA ILE A 429 8.59 -16.23 -24.78
C ILE A 429 8.25 -14.87 -24.15
N SER A 430 6.95 -14.58 -24.08
CA SER A 430 6.41 -13.47 -23.32
C SER A 430 5.52 -13.96 -22.19
N ALA A 431 5.38 -13.19 -21.13
CA ALA A 431 4.49 -13.56 -20.02
C ALA A 431 3.01 -13.57 -20.44
N LYS A 432 2.65 -12.77 -21.44
CA LYS A 432 1.26 -12.63 -21.91
C LYS A 432 0.96 -13.65 -23.01
N GLY A 433 0.20 -14.68 -22.66
CA GLY A 433 -0.32 -15.65 -23.63
C GLY A 433 0.58 -16.87 -23.91
N ASP A 434 1.90 -16.77 -23.63
CA ASP A 434 2.83 -17.84 -23.92
C ASP A 434 3.21 -18.67 -22.67
N PHE A 435 2.91 -18.18 -21.46
CA PHE A 435 3.35 -18.74 -20.20
C PHE A 435 2.18 -19.20 -19.33
N LYS A 436 2.19 -20.46 -18.91
CA LYS A 436 1.28 -21.06 -17.93
C LYS A 436 2.07 -21.98 -16.97
N TYR A 437 1.43 -22.47 -15.92
CA TYR A 437 2.00 -23.48 -15.02
C TYR A 437 2.59 -24.66 -15.82
N TYR A 438 3.85 -24.96 -15.62
CA TYR A 438 4.59 -26.05 -16.25
C TYR A 438 4.62 -26.05 -17.78
N HIS A 439 3.96 -25.11 -18.48
CA HIS A 439 3.80 -25.18 -19.94
C HIS A 439 4.02 -23.84 -20.64
N ILE A 440 4.71 -23.91 -21.81
CA ILE A 440 4.90 -22.81 -22.75
C ILE A 440 4.00 -23.03 -23.97
N LYS A 441 2.95 -22.20 -24.14
CA LYS A 441 1.93 -22.38 -25.16
C LYS A 441 2.38 -22.11 -26.60
N LYS A 442 3.14 -21.05 -26.81
CA LYS A 442 3.59 -20.58 -28.12
C LYS A 442 5.07 -20.29 -28.09
N ILE A 443 5.79 -20.88 -29.02
CA ILE A 443 7.23 -20.67 -29.15
C ILE A 443 7.45 -19.95 -30.46
N LYS A 444 8.10 -18.79 -30.38
CA LYS A 444 8.81 -18.14 -31.47
C LYS A 444 10.28 -18.38 -31.25
N SER A 445 11.09 -18.34 -32.26
CA SER A 445 12.53 -18.52 -32.12
C SER A 445 13.30 -17.51 -32.95
N PHE A 446 14.57 -17.37 -32.67
CA PHE A 446 15.52 -16.59 -33.43
C PHE A 446 16.92 -17.17 -33.27
N ASP A 447 17.81 -16.82 -34.20
CA ASP A 447 19.21 -17.19 -34.07
C ASP A 447 19.90 -16.18 -33.15
N ILE A 448 20.27 -16.62 -31.94
CA ILE A 448 20.79 -15.73 -30.91
C ILE A 448 22.09 -15.04 -31.34
N GLU A 449 22.91 -15.72 -32.17
CA GLU A 449 24.15 -15.20 -32.71
C GLU A 449 23.97 -14.01 -33.68
N LYS A 450 22.76 -13.84 -34.23
CA LYS A 450 22.39 -12.68 -35.06
C LYS A 450 22.03 -11.45 -34.24
N ALA A 451 21.87 -11.60 -32.91
CA ALA A 451 21.62 -10.49 -32.03
C ALA A 451 22.95 -9.85 -31.57
N ASP A 452 22.98 -8.52 -31.44
CA ASP A 452 24.10 -7.82 -30.83
C ASP A 452 24.05 -8.06 -29.32
N SER A 453 25.02 -8.81 -28.79
CA SER A 453 25.11 -9.16 -27.39
C SER A 453 25.18 -7.94 -26.47
N ASN A 454 25.74 -6.81 -26.92
CA ASN A 454 25.84 -5.58 -26.13
C ASN A 454 24.48 -4.92 -25.88
N LEU A 455 23.48 -5.25 -26.67
CA LEU A 455 22.09 -4.78 -26.52
C LEU A 455 21.26 -5.74 -25.66
N LEU A 456 21.70 -6.98 -25.47
CA LEU A 456 21.02 -7.98 -24.67
C LEU A 456 21.28 -7.74 -23.16
N LYS A 457 20.38 -8.26 -22.33
CA LYS A 457 20.50 -8.18 -20.88
C LYS A 457 21.78 -8.88 -20.43
N GLY A 458 22.58 -8.17 -19.60
CA GLY A 458 23.86 -8.69 -19.13
C GLY A 458 24.99 -8.71 -20.16
N ASN A 459 24.77 -8.16 -21.37
CA ASN A 459 25.73 -8.13 -22.47
C ASN A 459 26.30 -9.50 -22.83
N ASN A 460 25.50 -10.57 -22.63
CA ASN A 460 25.97 -11.95 -22.79
C ASN A 460 24.85 -12.90 -23.25
N TYR A 461 25.15 -13.78 -24.19
CA TYR A 461 24.26 -14.85 -24.65
C TYR A 461 24.01 -15.92 -23.59
N GLU A 462 24.97 -16.17 -22.70
CA GLU A 462 24.89 -17.17 -21.62
C GLU A 462 23.67 -16.98 -20.71
N TYR A 463 23.14 -15.76 -20.63
CA TYR A 463 21.89 -15.47 -19.90
C TYR A 463 20.69 -16.26 -20.40
N TYR A 464 20.75 -16.82 -21.62
CA TYR A 464 19.65 -17.51 -22.28
C TYR A 464 19.95 -18.99 -22.58
N ILE A 465 21.14 -19.48 -22.19
CA ILE A 465 21.60 -20.85 -22.46
C ILE A 465 21.50 -21.71 -21.20
N GLY A 466 21.11 -22.97 -21.37
CA GLY A 466 21.13 -24.03 -20.36
C GLY A 466 19.89 -24.16 -19.49
N PRO A 467 19.90 -25.15 -18.57
CA PRO A 467 18.74 -25.45 -17.73
C PRO A 467 18.43 -24.32 -16.79
N ARG A 468 17.16 -24.01 -16.69
CA ARG A 468 16.66 -22.87 -15.91
C ARG A 468 15.29 -23.06 -15.36
N LEU A 469 14.98 -22.30 -14.32
CA LEU A 469 13.64 -22.06 -13.84
C LEU A 469 13.19 -20.68 -14.28
N LEU A 470 12.12 -20.62 -15.07
CA LEU A 470 11.45 -19.40 -15.49
C LEU A 470 10.30 -19.11 -14.53
N ILE A 471 10.20 -17.87 -14.06
CA ILE A 471 9.19 -17.44 -13.07
C ILE A 471 8.49 -16.19 -13.59
N LYS A 472 7.21 -16.31 -13.93
CA LYS A 472 6.37 -15.16 -14.25
C LYS A 472 6.07 -14.39 -12.96
N HIS A 473 6.44 -13.13 -12.91
CA HIS A 473 6.34 -12.34 -11.68
C HIS A 473 5.35 -11.17 -11.74
N ASN A 474 4.86 -10.82 -12.93
CA ASN A 474 3.82 -9.80 -13.11
C ASN A 474 2.42 -10.42 -12.91
N ASN A 475 2.22 -11.11 -11.82
CA ASN A 475 0.97 -11.74 -11.45
C ASN A 475 0.85 -11.76 -9.92
N VAL A 476 -0.35 -12.07 -9.41
CA VAL A 476 -0.63 -12.25 -7.96
C VAL A 476 0.29 -13.30 -7.35
N ILE A 477 0.65 -14.28 -8.14
CA ILE A 477 1.36 -15.50 -7.76
C ILE A 477 2.46 -15.81 -8.78
N PRO A 478 3.54 -16.48 -8.38
CA PRO A 478 4.54 -16.97 -9.30
C PRO A 478 3.96 -18.14 -10.10
N GLU A 479 4.02 -18.08 -11.42
CA GLU A 479 3.89 -19.28 -12.26
C GLU A 479 5.30 -19.69 -12.66
N ALA A 480 5.67 -20.95 -12.48
CA ALA A 480 7.03 -21.44 -12.70
C ALA A 480 7.09 -22.54 -13.76
N ILE A 481 8.14 -22.51 -14.59
CA ILE A 481 8.41 -23.54 -15.61
C ILE A 481 9.89 -23.90 -15.57
N TYR A 482 10.20 -25.20 -15.47
CA TYR A 482 11.54 -25.71 -15.74
C TYR A 482 11.73 -25.93 -17.24
N SER A 483 12.88 -25.54 -17.79
CA SER A 483 13.26 -25.84 -19.18
C SER A 483 14.76 -26.04 -19.33
N GLU A 484 15.13 -26.95 -20.22
CA GLU A 484 16.51 -27.18 -20.67
C GLU A 484 16.84 -26.43 -21.97
N ASP A 485 15.81 -25.89 -22.62
CA ASP A 485 15.95 -25.17 -23.89
C ASP A 485 16.65 -23.81 -23.67
N ASN A 486 17.31 -23.33 -24.71
CA ASN A 486 17.77 -21.94 -24.77
C ASN A 486 16.57 -21.01 -24.96
N ILE A 487 16.30 -20.16 -23.99
CA ILE A 487 15.10 -19.33 -23.98
C ILE A 487 15.43 -17.88 -23.62
N CYS A 488 15.10 -16.96 -24.52
CA CYS A 488 15.04 -15.54 -24.30
C CYS A 488 13.61 -15.14 -23.91
N PHE A 489 13.43 -14.17 -23.02
CA PHE A 489 12.14 -13.84 -22.43
C PHE A 489 12.01 -12.35 -22.12
N THR A 490 10.76 -11.89 -21.97
CA THR A 490 10.47 -10.49 -21.63
C THR A 490 10.71 -10.18 -20.15
N SER A 491 10.85 -8.89 -19.83
CA SER A 491 11.10 -8.39 -18.47
C SER A 491 10.02 -8.73 -17.42
N SER A 492 8.89 -9.30 -17.83
CA SER A 492 7.84 -9.82 -16.95
C SER A 492 8.13 -11.24 -16.42
N ILE A 493 9.24 -11.82 -16.84
CA ILE A 493 9.71 -13.15 -16.44
C ILE A 493 11.08 -13.00 -15.78
N TYR A 494 11.30 -13.71 -14.68
CA TYR A 494 12.62 -13.96 -14.10
C TYR A 494 13.13 -15.33 -14.53
N SER A 495 14.44 -15.46 -14.65
CA SER A 495 15.13 -16.73 -14.80
C SER A 495 16.06 -16.97 -13.62
N LEU A 496 16.05 -18.18 -13.11
CA LEU A 496 16.98 -18.69 -12.12
C LEU A 496 17.79 -19.80 -12.76
N LEU A 497 19.13 -19.61 -12.81
CA LEU A 497 20.08 -20.60 -13.33
C LEU A 497 20.66 -21.40 -12.17
N HIS A 498 20.83 -22.69 -12.37
CA HIS A 498 21.55 -23.57 -11.46
C HIS A 498 22.02 -24.81 -12.21
N GLN A 499 23.15 -25.39 -11.77
CA GLN A 499 23.71 -26.59 -12.42
C GLN A 499 22.90 -27.86 -12.09
N ASP A 500 22.34 -27.91 -10.88
CA ASP A 500 21.51 -29.02 -10.43
C ASP A 500 20.07 -28.89 -10.94
N SER A 501 19.73 -29.69 -11.94
CA SER A 501 18.39 -29.75 -12.53
C SER A 501 17.32 -30.25 -11.55
N GLN A 502 17.70 -31.15 -10.61
CA GLN A 502 16.76 -31.64 -9.59
C GLN A 502 16.33 -30.51 -8.65
N GLU A 503 17.28 -29.66 -8.28
CA GLU A 503 17.01 -28.48 -7.47
C GLU A 503 16.09 -27.50 -8.17
N LEU A 504 16.29 -27.23 -9.47
CA LEU A 504 15.42 -26.36 -10.25
C LEU A 504 14.01 -26.95 -10.40
N LYS A 505 13.88 -28.28 -10.57
CA LYS A 505 12.58 -28.96 -10.65
C LYS A 505 11.86 -28.95 -9.30
N TYR A 506 12.59 -29.14 -8.19
CA TYR A 506 12.06 -28.99 -6.85
C TYR A 506 11.49 -27.58 -6.63
N LEU A 507 12.24 -26.54 -7.00
CA LEU A 507 11.79 -25.17 -6.94
C LEU A 507 10.58 -24.90 -7.86
N CYS A 508 10.54 -25.53 -9.04
CA CYS A 508 9.39 -25.46 -9.94
C CYS A 508 8.13 -26.01 -9.26
N ALA A 509 8.24 -27.17 -8.62
CA ALA A 509 7.13 -27.82 -7.92
C ALA A 509 6.60 -26.95 -6.78
N ILE A 510 7.50 -26.49 -5.89
CA ILE A 510 7.07 -25.75 -4.70
C ILE A 510 6.49 -24.38 -5.05
N LEU A 511 7.03 -23.68 -6.06
CA LEU A 511 6.51 -22.39 -6.52
C LEU A 511 5.10 -22.53 -7.12
N ASN A 512 4.82 -23.62 -7.80
CA ASN A 512 3.51 -23.91 -8.38
C ASN A 512 2.53 -24.57 -7.39
N SER A 513 2.98 -24.97 -6.20
CA SER A 513 2.14 -25.63 -5.21
C SER A 513 1.09 -24.70 -4.60
N ALA A 514 -0.04 -25.27 -4.22
CA ALA A 514 -1.12 -24.56 -3.51
C ALA A 514 -0.60 -23.84 -2.26
N LEU A 515 0.35 -24.45 -1.54
CA LEU A 515 0.92 -23.88 -0.32
C LEU A 515 1.62 -22.53 -0.57
N ILE A 516 2.55 -22.47 -1.51
CA ILE A 516 3.32 -21.25 -1.80
C ILE A 516 2.48 -20.22 -2.54
N GLN A 517 1.54 -20.65 -3.36
CA GLN A 517 0.59 -19.76 -4.02
C GLN A 517 -0.28 -19.02 -2.99
N PHE A 518 -0.83 -19.74 -2.01
CA PHE A 518 -1.55 -19.16 -0.87
C PHE A 518 -0.66 -18.18 -0.08
N TYR A 519 0.56 -18.59 0.23
CA TYR A 519 1.52 -17.74 0.94
C TYR A 519 1.82 -16.44 0.17
N CYS A 520 1.99 -16.50 -1.14
CA CYS A 520 2.22 -15.32 -1.97
C CYS A 520 1.04 -14.34 -1.93
N ILE A 521 -0.19 -14.82 -1.93
CA ILE A 521 -1.40 -13.97 -1.88
C ILE A 521 -1.46 -13.18 -0.57
N TYR A 522 -1.28 -13.85 0.56
CA TYR A 522 -1.57 -13.25 1.87
C TYR A 522 -0.36 -12.72 2.63
N ALA A 523 0.82 -13.27 2.38
CA ALA A 523 2.00 -12.96 3.20
C ALA A 523 2.93 -11.90 2.62
N ILE A 524 3.12 -11.89 1.29
CA ILE A 524 4.16 -11.06 0.66
C ILE A 524 3.65 -10.08 -0.40
N ASN A 525 2.41 -10.21 -0.80
CA ASN A 525 1.79 -9.44 -1.87
C ASN A 525 1.51 -7.98 -1.47
N ASN A 526 2.43 -7.16 -1.06
CA ASN A 526 2.23 -5.73 -0.71
C ASN A 526 0.79 -5.31 -0.34
N GLN A 527 -0.09 -6.28 -0.03
CA GLN A 527 -1.51 -6.15 0.33
C GLN A 527 -2.36 -5.41 -0.74
N LYS A 528 -1.98 -5.54 -2.02
CA LYS A 528 -2.68 -4.94 -3.17
C LYS A 528 -3.58 -5.95 -3.86
N ASP A 529 -4.67 -5.47 -4.45
CA ASP A 529 -5.64 -6.29 -5.18
C ASP A 529 -5.40 -6.29 -6.70
N THR A 530 -4.84 -5.21 -7.26
CA THR A 530 -4.79 -5.04 -8.72
C THR A 530 -3.42 -5.19 -9.37
N THR A 531 -2.35 -4.80 -8.71
CA THR A 531 -1.01 -4.81 -9.31
C THR A 531 -0.02 -5.49 -8.39
N ILE A 532 0.10 -6.78 -8.55
CA ILE A 532 1.01 -7.59 -7.78
C ILE A 532 2.20 -7.92 -8.66
N ASN A 533 3.34 -7.34 -8.29
CA ASN A 533 4.63 -7.70 -8.85
C ASN A 533 5.44 -8.35 -7.73
N LEU A 534 5.66 -9.64 -7.83
CA LEU A 534 6.62 -10.33 -6.99
C LEU A 534 8.02 -9.91 -7.44
N ASN A 535 8.69 -9.08 -6.65
CA ASN A 535 10.08 -8.75 -6.95
C ASN A 535 11.03 -9.88 -6.51
N GLN A 536 12.25 -9.85 -7.03
CA GLN A 536 13.24 -10.89 -6.74
C GLN A 536 13.54 -11.07 -5.23
N TYR A 537 13.44 -10.02 -4.41
CA TYR A 537 13.66 -10.12 -2.96
C TYR A 537 12.54 -10.87 -2.26
N MET A 538 11.31 -10.73 -2.74
CA MET A 538 10.16 -11.50 -2.24
C MET A 538 10.33 -12.98 -2.58
N ILE A 539 10.68 -13.30 -3.83
CA ILE A 539 10.91 -14.69 -4.27
C ILE A 539 12.07 -15.34 -3.50
N ARG A 540 13.15 -14.58 -3.24
CA ARG A 540 14.31 -15.11 -2.50
C ARG A 540 14.04 -15.43 -1.04
N HIS A 541 13.01 -14.85 -0.46
CA HIS A 541 12.61 -15.08 0.93
C HIS A 541 11.29 -15.86 1.06
N LEU A 542 10.95 -16.65 0.04
CA LEU A 542 9.89 -17.64 0.18
C LEU A 542 10.30 -18.71 1.19
N PRO A 543 9.38 -19.17 2.02
CA PRO A 543 9.65 -20.19 3.03
C PRO A 543 9.78 -21.58 2.38
N ILE A 544 10.92 -21.89 1.81
CA ILE A 544 11.21 -23.15 1.10
C ILE A 544 11.87 -24.13 2.07
N MET A 545 11.32 -25.33 2.20
CA MET A 545 11.90 -26.35 3.09
C MET A 545 13.12 -26.98 2.46
N ASP A 546 14.19 -27.21 3.23
CA ASP A 546 15.28 -28.09 2.81
C ASP A 546 14.90 -29.54 3.09
N ILE A 547 14.77 -30.32 2.03
CA ILE A 547 14.32 -31.73 2.09
C ILE A 547 15.45 -32.67 1.71
N LYS A 548 15.32 -33.95 2.12
CA LYS A 548 16.26 -35.00 1.76
C LYS A 548 16.27 -35.27 0.25
N ASP A 549 17.41 -35.68 -0.27
CA ASP A 549 17.63 -35.90 -1.70
C ASP A 549 16.67 -36.96 -2.29
N ASP A 550 16.39 -38.03 -1.57
CA ASP A 550 15.44 -39.06 -2.03
C ASP A 550 14.06 -38.47 -2.33
N LEU A 551 13.58 -37.58 -1.46
CA LEU A 551 12.29 -36.92 -1.65
C LEU A 551 12.34 -35.88 -2.77
N LYS A 552 13.46 -35.19 -2.91
CA LYS A 552 13.71 -34.25 -4.00
C LYS A 552 13.66 -34.96 -5.36
N ILE A 553 14.26 -36.16 -5.45
CA ILE A 553 14.21 -37.01 -6.65
C ILE A 553 12.75 -37.37 -6.98
N VAL A 554 11.96 -37.78 -5.98
CA VAL A 554 10.53 -38.13 -6.20
C VAL A 554 9.75 -36.93 -6.75
N ILE A 555 9.98 -35.73 -6.20
CA ILE A 555 9.32 -34.51 -6.67
C ILE A 555 9.79 -34.13 -8.08
N SER A 556 11.10 -34.19 -8.36
CA SER A 556 11.67 -33.91 -9.68
C SER A 556 11.11 -34.83 -10.76
N ASN A 557 11.02 -36.13 -10.48
CA ASN A 557 10.42 -37.12 -11.40
C ASN A 557 8.93 -36.84 -11.64
N THR A 558 8.22 -36.38 -10.61
CA THR A 558 6.81 -35.96 -10.76
C THR A 558 6.67 -34.73 -11.65
N VAL A 559 7.60 -33.75 -11.54
CA VAL A 559 7.65 -32.58 -12.44
C VAL A 559 7.93 -33.01 -13.87
N ASP A 560 8.88 -33.94 -14.10
CA ASP A 560 9.17 -34.48 -15.44
C ASP A 560 7.93 -35.15 -16.06
N GLN A 561 7.19 -35.90 -15.28
CA GLN A 561 5.93 -36.48 -15.75
C GLN A 561 4.92 -35.40 -16.15
N ILE A 562 4.74 -34.35 -15.35
CA ILE A 562 3.84 -33.24 -15.67
C ILE A 562 4.28 -32.52 -16.97
N LEU A 563 5.58 -32.25 -17.11
CA LEU A 563 6.13 -31.59 -18.30
C LEU A 563 5.92 -32.42 -19.56
N ASN A 564 6.10 -33.74 -19.48
CA ASN A 564 5.88 -34.67 -20.60
C ASN A 564 4.40 -34.76 -20.97
N GLU A 565 3.51 -34.90 -20.00
CA GLU A 565 2.06 -34.88 -20.23
C GLU A 565 1.56 -33.63 -20.90
N TYR A 566 2.10 -32.42 -20.49
CA TYR A 566 1.78 -31.19 -21.19
C TYR A 566 2.30 -31.11 -22.62
N LYS A 567 3.44 -31.77 -22.94
CA LYS A 567 3.92 -31.89 -24.32
C LYS A 567 3.01 -32.81 -25.15
N GLU A 568 2.59 -33.93 -24.59
CA GLU A 568 1.73 -34.92 -25.26
C GLU A 568 0.30 -34.43 -25.47
N SER A 569 -0.22 -33.64 -24.51
CA SER A 569 -1.56 -33.05 -24.57
C SER A 569 -1.65 -31.70 -25.31
N ASP A 570 -0.57 -31.28 -25.97
CA ASP A 570 -0.45 -29.92 -26.61
C ASP A 570 -0.86 -28.79 -25.67
N GLY A 571 -0.45 -28.90 -24.40
CA GLY A 571 -0.69 -27.88 -23.37
C GLY A 571 -2.10 -27.89 -22.78
N VAL A 572 -2.87 -28.94 -23.02
CA VAL A 572 -4.21 -29.12 -22.44
C VAL A 572 -4.09 -29.82 -21.08
N LEU A 573 -4.73 -29.25 -20.08
CA LEU A 573 -4.84 -29.87 -18.76
C LEU A 573 -5.68 -31.16 -18.86
N ASN A 574 -5.11 -32.27 -18.41
CA ASN A 574 -5.76 -33.57 -18.42
C ASN A 574 -5.78 -34.24 -17.02
N ASN A 575 -6.49 -35.35 -16.88
CA ASN A 575 -6.63 -36.05 -15.60
C ASN A 575 -5.30 -36.50 -14.99
N THR A 576 -4.30 -36.85 -15.81
CA THR A 576 -2.96 -37.24 -15.33
C THR A 576 -2.26 -36.06 -14.69
N ILE A 577 -2.25 -34.89 -15.35
CA ILE A 577 -1.66 -33.65 -14.83
C ILE A 577 -2.36 -33.23 -13.54
N ILE A 578 -3.70 -33.30 -13.50
CA ILE A 578 -4.49 -33.01 -12.29
C ILE A 578 -4.06 -33.91 -11.13
N LYS A 579 -3.97 -35.20 -11.36
CA LYS A 579 -3.56 -36.17 -10.34
C LYS A 579 -2.13 -35.94 -9.83
N LEU A 580 -1.20 -35.65 -10.73
CA LEU A 580 0.19 -35.36 -10.38
C LEU A 580 0.33 -34.02 -9.61
N SER A 581 -0.41 -33.01 -9.99
CA SER A 581 -0.44 -31.71 -9.29
C SER A 581 -1.01 -31.85 -7.87
N LYS A 582 -2.13 -32.58 -7.71
CA LYS A 582 -2.68 -32.90 -6.38
C LYS A 582 -1.70 -33.72 -5.52
N LYS A 583 -0.93 -34.63 -6.12
CA LYS A 583 0.14 -35.38 -5.42
C LYS A 583 1.22 -34.45 -4.89
N ILE A 584 1.67 -33.49 -5.68
CA ILE A 584 2.66 -32.46 -5.26
C ILE A 584 2.11 -31.64 -4.09
N ASP A 585 0.88 -31.13 -4.19
CA ASP A 585 0.25 -30.36 -3.12
C ASP A 585 0.13 -31.15 -1.82
N THR A 586 -0.32 -32.41 -1.91
CA THR A 586 -0.43 -33.33 -0.75
C THR A 586 0.92 -33.55 -0.07
N LEU A 587 1.99 -33.68 -0.85
CA LEU A 587 3.36 -33.82 -0.34
C LEU A 587 3.79 -32.57 0.43
N PHE A 588 3.58 -31.40 -0.13
CA PHE A 588 3.95 -30.14 0.54
C PHE A 588 3.07 -29.89 1.76
N PHE A 589 1.78 -30.16 1.72
CA PHE A 589 0.93 -30.07 2.91
C PHE A 589 1.44 -30.95 4.05
N LYS A 590 1.85 -32.19 3.75
CA LYS A 590 2.44 -33.09 4.74
C LYS A 590 3.77 -32.57 5.28
N LEU A 591 4.66 -32.09 4.41
CA LEU A 591 5.97 -31.56 4.79
C LEU A 591 5.85 -30.34 5.74
N TYR A 592 4.89 -29.46 5.47
CA TYR A 592 4.64 -28.28 6.30
C TYR A 592 3.68 -28.55 7.46
N SER A 593 3.33 -29.83 7.71
CA SER A 593 2.40 -30.25 8.77
C SER A 593 1.04 -29.55 8.66
N ILE A 594 0.58 -29.23 7.45
CA ILE A 594 -0.72 -28.63 7.18
C ILE A 594 -1.81 -29.66 7.45
N THR A 595 -2.76 -29.32 8.30
CA THR A 595 -3.90 -30.18 8.64
C THR A 595 -4.93 -30.22 7.50
N ASP A 596 -5.86 -31.18 7.54
CA ASP A 596 -6.93 -31.28 6.54
C ASP A 596 -7.82 -30.03 6.50
N LEU A 597 -8.10 -29.41 7.63
CA LEU A 597 -8.86 -28.15 7.68
C LEU A 597 -8.08 -27.00 7.04
N GLU A 598 -6.80 -26.87 7.34
CA GLU A 598 -5.92 -25.85 6.77
C GLU A 598 -5.77 -26.06 5.25
N SER A 599 -5.58 -27.28 4.77
CA SER A 599 -5.46 -27.59 3.34
C SER A 599 -6.76 -27.29 2.58
N ARG A 600 -7.92 -27.65 3.13
CA ARG A 600 -9.23 -27.28 2.57
C ARG A 600 -9.40 -25.76 2.48
N THR A 601 -8.99 -25.03 3.51
CA THR A 601 -9.04 -23.57 3.51
C THR A 601 -8.15 -22.98 2.42
N ILE A 602 -6.90 -23.44 2.29
CA ILE A 602 -5.97 -23.02 1.24
C ILE A 602 -6.60 -23.24 -0.15
N ILE A 603 -7.08 -24.45 -0.40
CA ILE A 603 -7.67 -24.83 -1.70
C ILE A 603 -8.91 -23.99 -2.00
N SER A 604 -9.82 -23.82 -1.02
CA SER A 604 -11.03 -23.00 -1.18
C SER A 604 -10.72 -21.55 -1.56
N ILE A 605 -9.69 -20.96 -0.95
CA ILE A 605 -9.24 -19.60 -1.26
C ILE A 605 -8.68 -19.53 -2.69
N LEU A 606 -7.81 -20.45 -3.06
CA LEU A 606 -7.17 -20.49 -4.37
C LEU A 606 -8.17 -20.74 -5.50
N LYS A 607 -9.15 -21.61 -5.31
CA LYS A 607 -10.24 -21.83 -6.28
C LYS A 607 -11.01 -20.57 -6.61
N LYS A 608 -11.23 -19.68 -5.64
CA LYS A 608 -11.97 -18.43 -5.86
C LYS A 608 -11.16 -17.40 -6.66
N GLN A 609 -9.83 -17.45 -6.59
CA GLN A 609 -8.97 -16.41 -7.12
C GLN A 609 -8.19 -16.83 -8.38
N ILE A 610 -7.99 -18.13 -8.60
CA ILE A 610 -7.06 -18.64 -9.61
C ILE A 610 -7.69 -19.77 -10.40
N ASN A 611 -7.90 -19.56 -11.70
CA ASN A 611 -8.53 -20.54 -12.60
C ASN A 611 -7.81 -21.88 -12.62
N TYR A 612 -6.47 -21.91 -12.55
CA TYR A 612 -5.70 -23.16 -12.51
C TYR A 612 -6.13 -24.06 -11.35
N PHE A 613 -6.26 -23.51 -10.14
CA PHE A 613 -6.72 -24.29 -8.98
C PHE A 613 -8.21 -24.62 -9.03
N LYS A 614 -9.03 -23.78 -9.69
CA LYS A 614 -10.42 -24.11 -9.94
C LYS A 614 -10.54 -25.36 -10.81
N GLU A 615 -9.72 -25.47 -11.86
CA GLU A 615 -9.68 -26.62 -12.76
C GLU A 615 -9.10 -27.88 -12.08
N ILE A 616 -7.99 -27.75 -11.32
CA ILE A 616 -7.36 -28.89 -10.60
C ILE A 616 -8.27 -29.47 -9.51
N TYR A 617 -8.98 -28.63 -8.78
CA TYR A 617 -9.79 -29.00 -7.63
C TYR A 617 -11.29 -28.90 -7.89
N GLU A 618 -11.74 -29.12 -9.12
CA GLU A 618 -13.15 -29.00 -9.50
C GLU A 618 -14.05 -29.87 -8.62
N ASP A 619 -13.61 -31.10 -8.30
CA ASP A 619 -14.35 -32.08 -7.50
C ASP A 619 -14.19 -31.93 -5.98
N TYR A 620 -13.57 -30.86 -5.50
CA TYR A 620 -13.18 -30.69 -4.10
C TYR A 620 -14.10 -29.76 -3.33
#